data_58409969750ce57ce40bc62cb27d7d83
#
_entry.id   58409969750ce57ce40bc62cb27d7d83
#
_cell.length_a   1.000
_cell.length_b   1.000
_cell.length_c   1.000
_cell.angle_alpha   90.00
_cell.angle_beta   90.00
_cell.angle_gamma   90.00
#
_symmetry.space_group_name_H-M   'P 1'
#
loop_
_entity.id
_entity.type
_entity.pdbx_description
1 polymer ?
#
loop_
_entity_poly.entity_id
_entity_poly.type
_entity_poly.pdbx_seq_one_letter_code
_entity_poly.pdbx_strand_id
1 'polypeptide(L)'
;MNRTDWSTMTGLPLMAAFAVAIAVLILMISALKVHPFLSLLAVSLAFGLVGGVPLLDAVGPDGEVETPGIATLIGEGFAETFASFGLVIIFGTLIGLLLEKTGAAFQLADALVRVIGTRHPVLAIQLMGWVVSIPVFSDSGYVILNPVRRALAQRTGASPVAMAIALSAGLFTSHVFIPPTPGPIAAAANLGLEDSLLLIIGLGTLVSAPVLAVAYAYAVYIGGKITTAESEAVPGADVEAAYEELRTSYERLPSTALSIAPILAPIALMAAGSIATAVGYEDGAGEFVVFVGTPTISLAIGVALAFGLLVQTRMAGRFYGFTEEGLRIVGPILLITAAGGVLGRVIAATDVVDFIADNATQLSHLGLFFPFLVTAMFKTAQGSTTVAMATTSSIVAPLLPVLGLETPVQVGLAVMSIAAGSLVVSHANDSHFWVVANLSRLSAQQSYRSQTVVTALMGATAMLTIWVLGLILV
;
A
#
# COMPACT_ATOMS: atom_id res chain seq x y z
N MET A 1 38.02 -28.75 10.60
CA MET A 1 38.69 -27.51 10.97
C MET A 1 37.75 -26.72 11.86
N ASN A 2 38.11 -26.36 13.08
CA ASN A 2 37.25 -25.92 14.17
C ASN A 2 36.22 -24.86 13.70
N ARG A 3 34.94 -25.13 13.96
CA ARG A 3 33.95 -24.07 14.08
C ARG A 3 34.48 -23.04 15.07
N THR A 4 34.76 -21.85 14.62
CA THR A 4 34.91 -20.71 15.55
C THR A 4 33.57 -20.59 16.23
N ASP A 5 33.52 -20.97 17.52
CA ASP A 5 32.37 -20.77 18.42
C ASP A 5 32.16 -19.27 18.59
N TRP A 6 31.55 -18.63 17.59
CA TRP A 6 30.80 -17.43 17.86
C TRP A 6 29.62 -17.89 18.71
N SER A 7 29.64 -17.55 19.98
CA SER A 7 28.58 -17.89 20.91
C SER A 7 27.26 -17.41 20.32
N THR A 8 26.51 -18.33 19.70
CA THR A 8 25.19 -18.06 19.15
C THR A 8 24.32 -17.58 20.29
N MET A 9 23.81 -16.35 20.18
CA MET A 9 22.80 -15.88 21.12
C MET A 9 21.53 -16.68 20.89
N THR A 10 21.00 -17.31 21.93
CA THR A 10 19.75 -18.05 21.93
C THR A 10 18.85 -17.54 23.05
N GLY A 11 17.58 -17.83 22.98
CA GLY A 11 16.65 -17.48 24.05
C GLY A 11 16.44 -15.97 24.26
N LEU A 12 16.29 -15.53 25.50
CA LEU A 12 16.04 -14.13 25.87
C LEU A 12 17.10 -13.13 25.35
N PRO A 13 18.41 -13.42 25.38
CA PRO A 13 19.43 -12.54 24.76
C PRO A 13 19.19 -12.31 23.27
N LEU A 14 18.81 -13.34 22.51
CA LEU A 14 18.49 -13.20 21.07
C LEU A 14 17.23 -12.35 20.85
N MET A 15 16.21 -12.51 21.68
CA MET A 15 15.00 -11.66 21.64
C MET A 15 15.33 -10.20 21.95
N ALA A 16 16.21 -9.95 22.93
CA ALA A 16 16.69 -8.60 23.21
C ALA A 16 17.45 -8.02 22.01
N ALA A 17 18.32 -8.81 21.36
CA ALA A 17 19.03 -8.40 20.15
C ALA A 17 18.08 -8.12 18.99
N PHE A 18 17.02 -8.92 18.82
CA PHE A 18 15.97 -8.69 17.83
C PHE A 18 15.21 -7.37 18.09
N ALA A 19 14.80 -7.11 19.32
CA ALA A 19 14.15 -5.85 19.69
C ALA A 19 15.07 -4.65 19.46
N VAL A 20 16.36 -4.78 19.79
CA VAL A 20 17.39 -3.76 19.52
C VAL A 20 17.57 -3.56 18.01
N ALA A 21 17.62 -4.63 17.21
CA ALA A 21 17.72 -4.53 15.75
C ALA A 21 16.55 -3.72 15.14
N ILE A 22 15.32 -3.97 15.60
CA ILE A 22 14.14 -3.18 15.18
C ILE A 22 14.26 -1.72 15.65
N ALA A 23 14.66 -1.48 16.88
CA ALA A 23 14.87 -0.13 17.40
C ALA A 23 15.96 0.64 16.61
N VAL A 24 17.07 -0.03 16.27
CA VAL A 24 18.14 0.53 15.43
C VAL A 24 17.62 0.82 14.01
N LEU A 25 16.85 -0.09 13.42
CA LEU A 25 16.22 0.13 12.11
C LEU A 25 15.35 1.40 12.10
N ILE A 26 14.51 1.56 13.11
CA ILE A 26 13.67 2.76 13.27
C ILE A 26 14.55 4.00 13.45
N LEU A 27 15.57 3.96 14.30
CA LEU A 27 16.49 5.05 14.54
C LEU A 27 17.22 5.46 13.25
N MET A 28 17.73 4.50 12.48
CA MET A 28 18.42 4.75 11.22
C MET A 28 17.53 5.47 10.22
N ILE A 29 16.29 5.01 10.06
CA ILE A 29 15.35 5.58 9.08
C ILE A 29 14.81 6.93 9.56
N SER A 30 14.34 7.04 10.81
CA SER A 30 13.62 8.21 11.31
C SER A 30 14.52 9.33 11.78
N ALA A 31 15.53 9.05 12.59
CA ALA A 31 16.42 10.06 13.20
C ALA A 31 17.68 10.31 12.37
N LEU A 32 18.38 9.26 11.95
CA LEU A 32 19.60 9.40 11.16
C LEU A 32 19.35 9.66 9.67
N LYS A 33 18.08 9.54 9.20
CA LYS A 33 17.68 9.75 7.81
C LYS A 33 18.41 8.87 6.81
N VAL A 34 18.89 7.71 7.23
CA VAL A 34 19.46 6.70 6.34
C VAL A 34 18.37 6.11 5.47
N HIS A 35 18.66 5.92 4.19
CA HIS A 35 17.69 5.37 3.25
C HIS A 35 17.19 3.99 3.72
N PRO A 36 15.86 3.70 3.71
CA PRO A 36 15.30 2.44 4.22
C PRO A 36 15.95 1.19 3.63
N PHE A 37 16.26 1.19 2.34
CA PHE A 37 16.98 0.11 1.67
C PHE A 37 18.31 -0.25 2.36
N LEU A 38 19.14 0.74 2.61
CA LEU A 38 20.44 0.53 3.27
C LEU A 38 20.27 0.14 4.75
N SER A 39 19.28 0.73 5.42
CA SER A 39 18.98 0.41 6.82
C SER A 39 18.56 -1.04 6.99
N LEU A 40 17.69 -1.53 6.13
CA LEU A 40 17.23 -2.93 6.12
C LEU A 40 18.39 -3.89 5.88
N LEU A 41 19.23 -3.66 4.87
CA LEU A 41 20.39 -4.51 4.58
C LEU A 41 21.41 -4.51 5.71
N ALA A 42 21.73 -3.33 6.26
CA ALA A 42 22.71 -3.22 7.34
C ALA A 42 22.23 -3.92 8.61
N VAL A 43 20.95 -3.74 8.97
CA VAL A 43 20.36 -4.40 10.13
C VAL A 43 20.23 -5.91 9.89
N SER A 44 19.85 -6.36 8.69
CA SER A 44 19.81 -7.79 8.35
C SER A 44 21.17 -8.45 8.51
N LEU A 45 22.23 -7.82 7.98
CA LEU A 45 23.59 -8.33 8.12
C LEU A 45 24.02 -8.38 9.60
N ALA A 46 23.85 -7.28 10.33
CA ALA A 46 24.26 -7.20 11.73
C ALA A 46 23.49 -8.20 12.61
N PHE A 47 22.18 -8.29 12.41
CA PHE A 47 21.31 -9.19 13.17
C PHE A 47 21.59 -10.67 12.83
N GLY A 48 21.78 -11.01 11.55
CA GLY A 48 22.13 -12.37 11.14
C GLY A 48 23.45 -12.85 11.78
N LEU A 49 24.47 -11.99 11.83
CA LEU A 49 25.74 -12.30 12.49
C LEU A 49 25.58 -12.52 14.00
N VAL A 50 24.80 -11.68 14.68
CA VAL A 50 24.50 -11.80 16.12
C VAL A 50 23.64 -13.04 16.39
N GLY A 51 22.68 -13.35 15.49
CA GLY A 51 21.81 -14.51 15.56
C GLY A 51 22.48 -15.85 15.18
N GLY A 52 23.78 -15.83 14.87
CA GLY A 52 24.54 -17.06 14.62
C GLY A 52 24.45 -17.60 13.18
N VAL A 53 23.95 -16.78 12.23
CA VAL A 53 23.98 -17.16 10.81
C VAL A 53 25.44 -17.32 10.35
N PRO A 54 25.81 -18.44 9.68
CA PRO A 54 27.17 -18.66 9.21
C PRO A 54 27.64 -17.57 8.25
N LEU A 55 28.95 -17.24 8.28
CA LEU A 55 29.54 -16.28 7.34
C LEU A 55 29.54 -16.83 5.90
N LEU A 56 29.84 -18.12 5.77
CA LEU A 56 29.99 -18.84 4.52
C LEU A 56 29.03 -20.03 4.50
N ASP A 57 28.66 -20.46 3.30
CA ASP A 57 27.86 -21.65 3.09
C ASP A 57 28.56 -22.89 3.68
N ALA A 58 27.83 -23.72 4.40
CA ALA A 58 28.26 -25.06 4.74
C ALA A 58 27.85 -26.02 3.61
N VAL A 59 28.85 -26.59 2.94
CA VAL A 59 28.66 -27.47 1.77
C VAL A 59 28.81 -28.91 2.22
N GLY A 60 27.80 -29.75 1.88
CA GLY A 60 27.81 -31.17 2.15
C GLY A 60 28.80 -31.97 1.27
N PRO A 61 28.96 -33.28 1.54
CA PRO A 61 29.89 -34.15 0.79
C PRO A 61 29.51 -34.28 -0.70
N ASP A 62 28.26 -34.03 -1.05
CA ASP A 62 27.69 -34.04 -2.40
C ASP A 62 27.90 -32.70 -3.16
N GLY A 63 28.44 -31.68 -2.50
CA GLY A 63 28.67 -30.36 -3.06
C GLY A 63 27.46 -29.43 -3.00
N GLU A 64 26.36 -29.87 -2.38
CA GLU A 64 25.18 -29.03 -2.16
C GLU A 64 25.30 -28.20 -0.88
N VAL A 65 24.64 -27.04 -0.85
CA VAL A 65 24.62 -26.14 0.32
C VAL A 65 23.66 -26.73 1.36
N GLU A 66 24.20 -27.26 2.46
CA GLU A 66 23.42 -27.77 3.59
C GLU A 66 22.90 -26.63 4.49
N THR A 67 23.73 -25.61 4.71
CA THR A 67 23.37 -24.43 5.50
C THR A 67 23.87 -23.19 4.77
N PRO A 68 22.95 -22.31 4.31
CA PRO A 68 23.36 -21.09 3.61
C PRO A 68 24.02 -20.10 4.55
N GLY A 69 25.07 -19.45 4.06
CA GLY A 69 25.75 -18.35 4.74
C GLY A 69 24.99 -17.04 4.58
N ILE A 70 25.38 -16.02 5.33
CA ILE A 70 24.70 -14.72 5.35
C ILE A 70 24.64 -14.07 3.96
N ALA A 71 25.68 -14.19 3.14
CA ALA A 71 25.69 -13.63 1.79
C ALA A 71 24.68 -14.32 0.86
N THR A 72 24.57 -15.64 0.95
CA THR A 72 23.61 -16.43 0.20
C THR A 72 22.19 -16.10 0.62
N LEU A 73 21.89 -16.02 1.92
CA LEU A 73 20.58 -15.61 2.44
C LEU A 73 20.17 -14.21 1.98
N ILE A 74 21.13 -13.25 1.94
CA ILE A 74 20.87 -11.91 1.41
C ILE A 74 20.49 -11.98 -0.09
N GLY A 75 21.27 -12.74 -0.89
CA GLY A 75 21.04 -12.91 -2.32
C GLY A 75 19.68 -13.56 -2.61
N GLU A 76 19.38 -14.66 -1.92
CA GLU A 76 18.13 -15.40 -2.06
C GLU A 76 16.91 -14.55 -1.66
N GLY A 77 16.94 -13.93 -0.46
CA GLY A 77 15.83 -13.10 0.00
C GLY A 77 15.54 -11.91 -0.91
N PHE A 78 16.59 -11.33 -1.52
CA PHE A 78 16.45 -10.28 -2.51
C PHE A 78 15.84 -10.81 -3.83
N ALA A 79 16.38 -11.90 -4.37
CA ALA A 79 15.95 -12.49 -5.64
C ALA A 79 14.52 -13.04 -5.58
N GLU A 80 14.18 -13.76 -4.50
CA GLU A 80 12.85 -14.34 -4.29
C GLU A 80 11.77 -13.25 -4.28
N THR A 81 12.02 -12.15 -3.57
CA THR A 81 11.13 -10.99 -3.52
C THR A 81 10.90 -10.39 -4.91
N PHE A 82 11.96 -10.22 -5.70
CA PHE A 82 11.83 -9.70 -7.06
C PHE A 82 11.10 -10.66 -8.00
N ALA A 83 11.35 -11.96 -7.89
CA ALA A 83 10.71 -12.98 -8.70
C ALA A 83 9.21 -13.08 -8.45
N SER A 84 8.80 -13.00 -7.17
CA SER A 84 7.40 -13.20 -6.78
C SER A 84 6.50 -12.06 -7.24
N PHE A 85 6.93 -10.80 -7.11
CA PHE A 85 6.00 -9.68 -7.37
C PHE A 85 6.61 -8.42 -7.98
N GLY A 86 7.86 -8.45 -8.39
CA GLY A 86 8.49 -7.29 -9.03
C GLY A 86 7.70 -6.79 -10.23
N LEU A 87 7.26 -7.68 -11.12
CA LEU A 87 6.44 -7.34 -12.29
C LEU A 87 5.06 -6.82 -11.91
N VAL A 88 4.44 -7.37 -10.87
CA VAL A 88 3.12 -6.94 -10.39
C VAL A 88 3.15 -5.49 -9.92
N ILE A 89 4.16 -5.11 -9.14
CA ILE A 89 4.36 -3.72 -8.69
C ILE A 89 4.65 -2.78 -9.87
N ILE A 90 5.49 -3.20 -10.83
CA ILE A 90 5.81 -2.41 -12.03
C ILE A 90 4.53 -2.16 -12.84
N PHE A 91 3.78 -3.18 -13.17
CA PHE A 91 2.58 -3.04 -13.99
C PHE A 91 1.49 -2.24 -13.28
N GLY A 92 1.27 -2.46 -11.99
CA GLY A 92 0.34 -1.67 -11.20
C GLY A 92 0.69 -0.18 -11.19
N THR A 93 1.97 0.15 -11.00
CA THR A 93 2.46 1.54 -11.05
C THR A 93 2.30 2.15 -12.44
N LEU A 94 2.60 1.40 -13.51
CA LEU A 94 2.42 1.86 -14.89
C LEU A 94 0.95 2.14 -15.21
N ILE A 95 0.04 1.27 -14.80
CA ILE A 95 -1.40 1.51 -14.97
C ILE A 95 -1.79 2.83 -14.30
N GLY A 96 -1.41 3.03 -13.03
CA GLY A 96 -1.70 4.25 -12.29
C GLY A 96 -1.15 5.50 -12.97
N LEU A 97 0.12 5.48 -13.38
CA LEU A 97 0.76 6.58 -14.07
C LEU A 97 0.09 6.91 -15.42
N LEU A 98 -0.23 5.90 -16.23
CA LEU A 98 -0.88 6.10 -17.52
C LEU A 98 -2.31 6.67 -17.36
N LEU A 99 -3.06 6.24 -16.35
CA LEU A 99 -4.36 6.82 -16.01
C LEU A 99 -4.23 8.30 -15.60
N GLU A 100 -3.20 8.63 -14.83
CA GLU A 100 -2.89 10.00 -14.44
C GLU A 100 -2.54 10.88 -15.67
N LYS A 101 -1.57 10.45 -16.47
CA LYS A 101 -1.04 11.24 -17.60
C LYS A 101 -2.03 11.43 -18.75
N THR A 102 -2.95 10.49 -18.94
CA THR A 102 -3.98 10.55 -20.00
C THR A 102 -5.23 11.31 -19.60
N GLY A 103 -5.36 11.73 -18.33
CA GLY A 103 -6.59 12.32 -17.80
C GLY A 103 -7.70 11.32 -17.55
N ALA A 104 -7.43 10.00 -17.64
CA ALA A 104 -8.42 8.96 -17.35
C ALA A 104 -8.89 9.03 -15.89
N ALA A 105 -7.99 9.34 -14.96
CA ALA A 105 -8.33 9.54 -13.55
C ALA A 105 -9.33 10.70 -13.36
N PHE A 106 -9.11 11.82 -14.08
CA PHE A 106 -10.05 12.94 -14.11
C PHE A 106 -11.39 12.56 -14.74
N GLN A 107 -11.38 11.83 -15.86
CA GLN A 107 -12.58 11.36 -16.54
C GLN A 107 -13.43 10.42 -15.66
N LEU A 108 -12.80 9.53 -14.88
CA LEU A 108 -13.48 8.66 -13.91
C LEU A 108 -14.14 9.49 -12.81
N ALA A 109 -13.44 10.49 -12.31
CA ALA A 109 -13.95 11.40 -11.30
C ALA A 109 -15.18 12.18 -11.78
N ASP A 110 -15.11 12.76 -12.98
CA ASP A 110 -16.23 13.49 -13.59
C ASP A 110 -17.46 12.58 -13.82
N ALA A 111 -17.21 11.36 -14.30
CA ALA A 111 -18.28 10.36 -14.48
C ALA A 111 -18.96 10.00 -13.15
N LEU A 112 -18.17 9.84 -12.07
CA LEU A 112 -18.70 9.49 -10.76
C LEU A 112 -19.55 10.62 -10.13
N VAL A 113 -19.13 11.88 -10.31
CA VAL A 113 -19.93 13.05 -9.89
C VAL A 113 -21.28 13.10 -10.60
N ARG A 114 -21.31 12.73 -11.88
CA ARG A 114 -22.60 12.67 -12.64
C ARG A 114 -23.53 11.59 -12.14
N VAL A 115 -23.00 10.45 -11.66
CA VAL A 115 -23.78 9.32 -11.13
C VAL A 115 -24.29 9.62 -9.72
N ILE A 116 -23.44 10.08 -8.81
CA ILE A 116 -23.79 10.33 -7.40
C ILE A 116 -24.61 11.61 -7.27
N GLY A 117 -24.38 12.57 -8.18
CA GLY A 117 -25.03 13.87 -8.18
C GLY A 117 -24.45 14.84 -7.13
N THR A 118 -25.01 16.06 -7.13
CA THR A 118 -24.56 17.16 -6.26
C THR A 118 -25.30 17.21 -4.91
N ARG A 119 -26.20 16.27 -4.66
CA ARG A 119 -27.02 16.26 -3.41
C ARG A 119 -26.19 15.96 -2.15
N HIS A 120 -25.15 15.11 -2.29
CA HIS A 120 -24.25 14.73 -1.20
C HIS A 120 -22.80 14.96 -1.62
N PRO A 121 -22.36 16.23 -1.75
CA PRO A 121 -21.07 16.56 -2.39
C PRO A 121 -19.86 16.01 -1.62
N VAL A 122 -19.93 15.99 -0.29
CA VAL A 122 -18.84 15.46 0.56
C VAL A 122 -18.68 13.94 0.36
N LEU A 123 -19.79 13.21 0.25
CA LEU A 123 -19.76 11.77 -0.04
C LEU A 123 -19.29 11.52 -1.47
N ALA A 124 -19.77 12.31 -2.43
CA ALA A 124 -19.36 12.18 -3.83
C ALA A 124 -17.86 12.33 -4.01
N ILE A 125 -17.26 13.37 -3.41
CA ILE A 125 -15.82 13.60 -3.51
C ILE A 125 -15.01 12.52 -2.79
N GLN A 126 -15.50 11.99 -1.67
CA GLN A 126 -14.84 10.91 -0.93
C GLN A 126 -14.82 9.61 -1.76
N LEU A 127 -15.97 9.20 -2.31
CA LEU A 127 -16.06 8.01 -3.14
C LEU A 127 -15.28 8.16 -4.45
N MET A 128 -15.25 9.37 -5.02
CA MET A 128 -14.40 9.68 -6.16
C MET A 128 -12.92 9.45 -5.81
N GLY A 129 -12.46 9.99 -4.68
CA GLY A 129 -11.10 9.74 -4.19
C GLY A 129 -10.80 8.25 -4.03
N TRP A 130 -11.72 7.51 -3.40
CA TRP A 130 -11.58 6.07 -3.19
C TRP A 130 -11.46 5.28 -4.51
N VAL A 131 -12.29 5.56 -5.50
CA VAL A 131 -12.23 4.86 -6.80
C VAL A 131 -10.97 5.23 -7.59
N VAL A 132 -10.62 6.52 -7.62
CA VAL A 132 -9.46 7.00 -8.40
C VAL A 132 -8.13 6.50 -7.81
N SER A 133 -8.01 6.41 -6.50
CA SER A 133 -6.75 5.98 -5.86
C SER A 133 -6.57 4.45 -5.80
N ILE A 134 -7.48 3.67 -6.34
CA ILE A 134 -7.22 2.24 -6.53
C ILE A 134 -5.92 2.03 -7.33
N PRO A 135 -5.74 2.62 -8.53
CA PRO A 135 -4.48 2.51 -9.26
C PRO A 135 -3.56 3.74 -9.12
N VAL A 136 -4.05 4.88 -8.62
CA VAL A 136 -3.31 6.16 -8.58
C VAL A 136 -2.80 6.43 -7.16
N PHE A 137 -1.57 6.92 -7.04
CA PHE A 137 -1.03 7.35 -5.75
C PHE A 137 -1.90 8.45 -5.12
N SER A 138 -2.10 8.40 -3.81
CA SER A 138 -2.96 9.34 -3.10
C SER A 138 -2.53 10.80 -3.27
N ASP A 139 -1.23 11.08 -3.32
CA ASP A 139 -0.68 12.42 -3.50
C ASP A 139 -1.04 12.97 -4.89
N SER A 140 -0.76 12.21 -5.95
CA SER A 140 -1.12 12.56 -7.33
C SER A 140 -2.63 12.68 -7.50
N GLY A 141 -3.39 11.74 -6.93
CA GLY A 141 -4.85 11.76 -6.95
C GLY A 141 -5.42 13.03 -6.32
N TYR A 142 -4.83 13.48 -5.21
CA TYR A 142 -5.26 14.73 -4.56
C TYR A 142 -4.97 15.96 -5.45
N VAL A 143 -3.80 16.02 -6.06
CA VAL A 143 -3.43 17.13 -7.00
C VAL A 143 -4.41 17.19 -8.17
N ILE A 144 -4.69 16.06 -8.81
CA ILE A 144 -5.58 15.96 -9.97
C ILE A 144 -7.03 16.32 -9.60
N LEU A 145 -7.50 15.84 -8.44
CA LEU A 145 -8.90 16.00 -8.05
C LEU A 145 -9.20 17.29 -7.27
N ASN A 146 -8.17 18.02 -6.83
CA ASN A 146 -8.36 19.26 -6.07
C ASN A 146 -9.17 20.34 -6.83
N PRO A 147 -8.96 20.61 -8.14
CA PRO A 147 -9.80 21.54 -8.90
C PRO A 147 -11.27 21.08 -8.96
N VAL A 148 -11.52 19.77 -9.11
CA VAL A 148 -12.88 19.19 -9.10
C VAL A 148 -13.52 19.38 -7.72
N ARG A 149 -12.77 19.12 -6.64
CA ARG A 149 -13.20 19.35 -5.26
C ARG A 149 -13.61 20.80 -5.06
N ARG A 150 -12.77 21.74 -5.50
CA ARG A 150 -13.03 23.19 -5.36
C ARG A 150 -14.27 23.62 -6.13
N ALA A 151 -14.39 23.20 -7.40
CA ALA A 151 -15.55 23.49 -8.23
C ALA A 151 -16.84 22.94 -7.61
N LEU A 152 -16.80 21.70 -7.11
CA LEU A 152 -17.96 21.07 -6.46
C LEU A 152 -18.33 21.78 -5.15
N ALA A 153 -17.36 22.17 -4.32
CA ALA A 153 -17.57 22.91 -3.09
C ALA A 153 -18.28 24.25 -3.38
N GLN A 154 -17.82 25.01 -4.37
CA GLN A 154 -18.44 26.28 -4.74
C GLN A 154 -19.86 26.14 -5.32
N ARG A 155 -20.08 25.18 -6.22
CA ARG A 155 -21.41 24.93 -6.82
C ARG A 155 -22.46 24.48 -5.81
N THR A 156 -22.03 23.78 -4.75
CA THR A 156 -22.94 23.19 -3.76
C THR A 156 -23.02 23.97 -2.45
N GLY A 157 -22.10 24.92 -2.21
CA GLY A 157 -21.96 25.60 -0.92
C GLY A 157 -21.43 24.69 0.21
N ALA A 158 -20.90 23.51 -0.12
CA ALA A 158 -20.33 22.60 0.88
C ALA A 158 -19.04 23.17 1.46
N SER A 159 -18.75 22.84 2.73
CA SER A 159 -17.51 23.27 3.39
C SER A 159 -16.27 22.80 2.61
N PRO A 160 -15.38 23.72 2.18
CA PRO A 160 -14.13 23.35 1.51
C PRO A 160 -13.25 22.43 2.34
N VAL A 161 -13.25 22.57 3.66
CA VAL A 161 -12.51 21.73 4.59
C VAL A 161 -13.12 20.33 4.65
N ALA A 162 -14.45 20.21 4.76
CA ALA A 162 -15.12 18.91 4.71
C ALA A 162 -14.78 18.17 3.41
N MET A 163 -14.84 18.87 2.28
CA MET A 163 -14.52 18.32 0.95
C MET A 163 -13.05 17.91 0.84
N ALA A 164 -12.13 18.68 1.42
CA ALA A 164 -10.70 18.39 1.42
C ALA A 164 -10.38 17.13 2.21
N ILE A 165 -10.90 17.00 3.41
CA ILE A 165 -10.66 15.86 4.29
C ILE A 165 -11.37 14.60 3.75
N ALA A 166 -12.56 14.72 3.21
CA ALA A 166 -13.27 13.61 2.58
C ALA A 166 -12.54 13.09 1.34
N LEU A 167 -12.04 13.97 0.47
CA LEU A 167 -11.21 13.58 -0.68
C LEU A 167 -9.95 12.84 -0.22
N SER A 168 -9.21 13.43 0.72
CA SER A 168 -8.00 12.82 1.29
C SER A 168 -8.28 11.44 1.88
N ALA A 169 -9.33 11.31 2.68
CA ALA A 169 -9.71 10.04 3.28
C ALA A 169 -10.08 8.98 2.25
N GLY A 170 -10.81 9.36 1.20
CA GLY A 170 -11.13 8.46 0.10
C GLY A 170 -9.88 7.93 -0.59
N LEU A 171 -9.02 8.84 -1.05
CA LEU A 171 -7.74 8.51 -1.70
C LEU A 171 -6.87 7.62 -0.82
N PHE A 172 -6.71 7.97 0.43
CA PHE A 172 -5.78 7.29 1.33
C PHE A 172 -6.29 5.88 1.71
N THR A 173 -7.61 5.70 1.83
CA THR A 173 -8.21 4.39 2.12
C THR A 173 -7.91 3.37 1.02
N SER A 174 -8.21 3.66 -0.24
CA SER A 174 -7.95 2.71 -1.33
C SER A 174 -6.46 2.52 -1.57
N HIS A 175 -5.65 3.58 -1.42
CA HIS A 175 -4.20 3.51 -1.58
C HIS A 175 -3.53 2.47 -0.67
N VAL A 176 -4.02 2.29 0.55
CA VAL A 176 -3.41 1.35 1.51
C VAL A 176 -4.09 -0.01 1.55
N PHE A 177 -5.37 -0.11 1.19
CA PHE A 177 -6.11 -1.37 1.31
C PHE A 177 -6.28 -2.12 0.01
N ILE A 178 -6.21 -1.44 -1.16
CA ILE A 178 -6.64 -2.07 -2.41
C ILE A 178 -5.49 -2.10 -3.43
N PRO A 179 -5.02 -3.30 -3.85
CA PRO A 179 -4.18 -3.43 -5.02
C PRO A 179 -4.84 -2.81 -6.27
N PRO A 180 -4.08 -2.29 -7.27
CA PRO A 180 -2.67 -2.57 -7.51
C PRO A 180 -1.68 -1.54 -6.97
N THR A 181 -2.02 -0.75 -5.96
CA THR A 181 -1.04 0.12 -5.31
C THR A 181 0.10 -0.69 -4.68
N PRO A 182 1.35 -0.18 -4.69
CA PRO A 182 2.53 -0.98 -4.31
C PRO A 182 2.54 -1.47 -2.86
N GLY A 183 1.98 -0.69 -1.92
CA GLY A 183 1.98 -1.04 -0.49
C GLY A 183 1.27 -2.35 -0.19
N PRO A 184 -0.03 -2.49 -0.54
CA PRO A 184 -0.77 -3.75 -0.36
C PRO A 184 -0.15 -4.94 -1.10
N ILE A 185 0.38 -4.72 -2.32
CA ILE A 185 1.05 -5.78 -3.08
C ILE A 185 2.30 -6.26 -2.35
N ALA A 186 3.17 -5.34 -1.92
CA ALA A 186 4.38 -5.68 -1.19
C ALA A 186 4.08 -6.42 0.11
N ALA A 187 3.06 -5.97 0.86
CA ALA A 187 2.65 -6.64 2.09
C ALA A 187 2.09 -8.04 1.83
N ALA A 188 1.21 -8.20 0.83
CA ALA A 188 0.65 -9.49 0.45
C ALA A 188 1.74 -10.48 0.02
N ALA A 189 2.67 -10.03 -0.81
CA ALA A 189 3.75 -10.85 -1.32
C ALA A 189 4.74 -11.28 -0.23
N ASN A 190 5.17 -10.36 0.63
CA ASN A 190 6.04 -10.72 1.76
C ASN A 190 5.40 -11.75 2.71
N LEU A 191 4.06 -11.77 2.79
CA LEU A 191 3.31 -12.72 3.62
C LEU A 191 2.86 -13.98 2.86
N GLY A 192 3.31 -14.20 1.59
CA GLY A 192 3.03 -15.40 0.81
C GLY A 192 1.62 -15.42 0.19
N LEU A 193 1.04 -14.27 -0.12
CA LEU A 193 -0.27 -14.12 -0.79
C LEU A 193 -0.17 -13.46 -2.17
N GLU A 194 0.96 -13.60 -2.85
CA GLU A 194 1.21 -13.04 -4.19
C GLU A 194 0.18 -13.53 -5.24
N ASP A 195 -0.25 -14.77 -5.15
CA ASP A 195 -1.26 -15.37 -6.05
C ASP A 195 -2.71 -15.12 -5.57
N SER A 196 -2.89 -14.52 -4.40
CA SER A 196 -4.18 -14.31 -3.75
C SER A 196 -4.61 -12.84 -3.73
N LEU A 197 -4.19 -12.02 -4.70
CA LEU A 197 -4.51 -10.59 -4.73
C LEU A 197 -6.01 -10.32 -4.77
N LEU A 198 -6.83 -11.20 -5.33
CA LEU A 198 -8.29 -11.06 -5.30
C LEU A 198 -8.83 -11.11 -3.86
N LEU A 199 -8.29 -11.98 -3.00
CA LEU A 199 -8.63 -12.02 -1.57
C LEU A 199 -8.28 -10.68 -0.90
N ILE A 200 -7.10 -10.13 -1.19
CA ILE A 200 -6.65 -8.84 -0.65
C ILE A 200 -7.58 -7.70 -1.12
N ILE A 201 -7.96 -7.67 -2.40
CA ILE A 201 -8.93 -6.70 -2.94
C ILE A 201 -10.28 -6.82 -2.23
N GLY A 202 -10.77 -8.04 -2.03
CA GLY A 202 -12.04 -8.32 -1.34
C GLY A 202 -12.04 -7.84 0.11
N LEU A 203 -11.01 -8.24 0.89
CA LEU A 203 -10.85 -7.82 2.28
C LEU A 203 -10.64 -6.30 2.38
N GLY A 204 -9.81 -5.72 1.51
CA GLY A 204 -9.57 -4.29 1.47
C GLY A 204 -10.83 -3.47 1.16
N THR A 205 -11.66 -3.95 0.24
CA THR A 205 -12.96 -3.33 -0.08
C THR A 205 -13.91 -3.41 1.13
N LEU A 206 -13.95 -4.56 1.80
CA LEU A 206 -14.80 -4.78 2.97
C LEU A 206 -14.37 -3.88 4.15
N VAL A 207 -13.08 -3.79 4.44
CA VAL A 207 -12.52 -2.92 5.50
C VAL A 207 -12.72 -1.44 5.14
N SER A 208 -12.67 -1.07 3.86
CA SER A 208 -12.84 0.32 3.42
C SER A 208 -14.20 0.91 3.79
N ALA A 209 -15.28 0.13 3.79
CA ALA A 209 -16.62 0.64 3.99
C ALA A 209 -16.83 1.34 5.36
N PRO A 210 -16.54 0.71 6.53
CA PRO A 210 -16.64 1.39 7.81
C PRO A 210 -15.60 2.50 8.00
N VAL A 211 -14.40 2.36 7.42
CA VAL A 211 -13.36 3.41 7.43
C VAL A 211 -13.86 4.67 6.73
N LEU A 212 -14.43 4.54 5.53
CA LEU A 212 -15.00 5.65 4.78
C LEU A 212 -16.19 6.28 5.52
N ALA A 213 -17.03 5.48 6.17
CA ALA A 213 -18.17 6.00 6.93
C ALA A 213 -17.72 6.88 8.11
N VAL A 214 -16.73 6.43 8.89
CA VAL A 214 -16.17 7.22 10.01
C VAL A 214 -15.44 8.45 9.50
N ALA A 215 -14.65 8.31 8.44
CA ALA A 215 -13.96 9.44 7.83
C ALA A 215 -14.93 10.50 7.28
N TYR A 216 -16.03 10.08 6.65
CA TYR A 216 -17.11 10.96 6.21
C TYR A 216 -17.71 11.75 7.38
N ALA A 217 -18.11 11.05 8.43
CA ALA A 217 -18.69 11.68 9.61
C ALA A 217 -17.75 12.70 10.22
N TYR A 218 -16.46 12.36 10.33
CA TYR A 218 -15.46 13.29 10.83
C TYR A 218 -15.20 14.45 9.88
N ALA A 219 -15.13 14.24 8.58
CA ALA A 219 -14.95 15.29 7.57
C ALA A 219 -16.06 16.34 7.65
N VAL A 220 -17.33 15.89 7.74
CA VAL A 220 -18.49 16.79 7.93
C VAL A 220 -18.39 17.55 9.26
N TYR A 221 -18.06 16.87 10.35
CA TYR A 221 -17.89 17.50 11.67
C TYR A 221 -16.81 18.57 11.67
N ILE A 222 -15.61 18.26 11.20
CA ILE A 222 -14.47 19.18 11.23
C ILE A 222 -14.63 20.33 10.24
N GLY A 223 -15.30 20.09 9.12
CA GLY A 223 -15.65 21.09 8.14
C GLY A 223 -16.62 22.18 8.67
N GLY A 224 -17.38 21.88 9.71
CA GLY A 224 -18.18 22.87 10.44
C GLY A 224 -17.42 23.62 11.55
N LYS A 225 -16.16 23.24 11.83
CA LYS A 225 -15.34 23.81 12.93
C LYS A 225 -14.14 24.61 12.44
N ILE A 226 -13.65 24.34 11.24
CA ILE A 226 -12.49 24.99 10.65
C ILE A 226 -12.92 25.81 9.44
N THR A 227 -12.55 27.08 9.43
CA THR A 227 -12.64 27.97 8.27
C THR A 227 -11.25 28.22 7.69
N THR A 228 -11.17 28.35 6.37
CA THR A 228 -9.93 28.63 5.64
C THR A 228 -10.14 29.83 4.74
N ALA A 229 -9.05 30.39 4.21
CA ALA A 229 -9.14 31.45 3.19
C ALA A 229 -9.96 31.02 1.96
N GLU A 230 -10.05 29.71 1.68
CA GLU A 230 -10.91 29.17 0.64
C GLU A 230 -12.41 29.23 1.04
N SER A 231 -12.72 29.12 2.33
CA SER A 231 -14.09 29.26 2.85
C SER A 231 -14.59 30.70 2.79
N GLU A 232 -13.68 31.68 2.84
CA GLU A 232 -13.99 33.11 2.82
C GLU A 232 -13.97 33.69 1.40
N ALA A 233 -13.47 32.93 0.43
CA ALA A 233 -13.42 33.38 -0.97
C ALA A 233 -14.84 33.48 -1.55
N VAL A 234 -15.14 34.64 -2.13
CA VAL A 234 -16.40 34.87 -2.85
C VAL A 234 -16.52 33.85 -4.00
N PRO A 235 -17.67 33.21 -4.19
CA PRO A 235 -17.89 32.36 -5.36
C PRO A 235 -17.61 33.16 -6.64
N GLY A 236 -16.59 32.77 -7.39
CA GLY A 236 -16.12 33.54 -8.54
C GLY A 236 -15.61 32.68 -9.67
N ALA A 237 -15.43 33.32 -10.82
CA ALA A 237 -14.99 32.76 -12.10
C ALA A 237 -13.68 31.97 -12.03
N ASP A 238 -12.82 32.22 -11.04
CA ASP A 238 -11.48 31.65 -10.94
C ASP A 238 -11.47 30.11 -10.71
N VAL A 239 -12.52 29.56 -10.09
CA VAL A 239 -12.55 28.10 -9.81
C VAL A 239 -13.19 27.33 -10.97
N GLU A 240 -14.20 27.90 -11.59
CA GLU A 240 -14.73 27.34 -12.85
C GLU A 240 -13.66 27.42 -13.93
N ALA A 241 -12.92 28.54 -14.00
CA ALA A 241 -11.77 28.68 -14.89
C ALA A 241 -10.69 27.64 -14.61
N ALA A 242 -10.35 27.38 -13.33
CA ALA A 242 -9.34 26.36 -12.98
C ALA A 242 -9.81 24.92 -13.31
N TYR A 243 -11.10 24.64 -13.18
CA TYR A 243 -11.65 23.35 -13.61
C TYR A 243 -11.62 23.20 -15.13
N GLU A 244 -12.04 24.21 -15.86
CA GLU A 244 -11.99 24.23 -17.33
C GLU A 244 -10.54 24.28 -17.84
N GLU A 245 -9.63 24.97 -17.16
CA GLU A 245 -8.20 24.95 -17.46
C GLU A 245 -7.62 23.54 -17.31
N LEU A 246 -7.92 22.84 -16.21
CA LEU A 246 -7.51 21.45 -16.05
C LEU A 246 -8.13 20.54 -17.12
N ARG A 247 -9.43 20.72 -17.41
CA ARG A 247 -10.10 19.96 -18.45
C ARG A 247 -9.52 20.21 -19.83
N THR A 248 -9.18 21.45 -20.15
CA THR A 248 -8.59 21.87 -21.42
C THR A 248 -7.10 21.60 -21.51
N SER A 249 -6.38 21.43 -20.37
CA SER A 249 -4.99 21.01 -20.36
C SER A 249 -4.81 19.59 -20.94
N TYR A 250 -5.86 18.78 -20.89
CA TYR A 250 -5.93 17.54 -21.64
C TYR A 250 -6.51 17.83 -23.04
N GLU A 251 -5.68 17.77 -24.08
CA GLU A 251 -6.12 18.00 -25.49
C GLU A 251 -7.35 17.14 -25.83
N ARG A 252 -7.40 15.94 -25.27
CA ARG A 252 -8.53 15.01 -25.44
C ARG A 252 -8.63 14.09 -24.23
N LEU A 253 -9.75 14.13 -23.54
CA LEU A 253 -10.08 13.16 -22.49
C LEU A 253 -10.50 11.81 -23.11
N PRO A 254 -10.07 10.69 -22.51
CA PRO A 254 -10.48 9.36 -22.95
C PRO A 254 -11.97 9.10 -22.62
N SER A 255 -12.54 8.07 -23.24
CA SER A 255 -13.89 7.61 -22.90
C SER A 255 -13.91 6.99 -21.50
N THR A 256 -15.02 7.15 -20.77
CA THR A 256 -15.18 6.57 -19.42
C THR A 256 -14.98 5.05 -19.42
N ALA A 257 -15.49 4.34 -20.44
CA ALA A 257 -15.33 2.90 -20.55
C ALA A 257 -13.85 2.49 -20.67
N LEU A 258 -13.08 3.18 -21.51
CA LEU A 258 -11.64 2.88 -21.64
C LEU A 258 -10.85 3.36 -20.42
N SER A 259 -11.30 4.39 -19.70
CA SER A 259 -10.67 4.86 -18.47
C SER A 259 -10.78 3.85 -17.32
N ILE A 260 -11.89 3.11 -17.24
CA ILE A 260 -12.09 2.11 -16.19
C ILE A 260 -11.53 0.73 -16.56
N ALA A 261 -11.38 0.43 -17.86
CA ALA A 261 -10.97 -0.88 -18.34
C ALA A 261 -9.61 -1.36 -17.77
N PRO A 262 -8.54 -0.55 -17.70
CA PRO A 262 -7.26 -0.96 -17.11
C PRO A 262 -7.32 -1.33 -15.63
N ILE A 263 -8.38 -0.93 -14.93
CA ILE A 263 -8.62 -1.24 -13.51
C ILE A 263 -9.48 -2.51 -13.40
N LEU A 264 -10.65 -2.52 -14.06
CA LEU A 264 -11.62 -3.59 -13.90
C LEU A 264 -11.22 -4.88 -14.62
N ALA A 265 -10.56 -4.79 -15.78
CA ALA A 265 -10.20 -5.99 -16.54
C ALA A 265 -9.23 -6.90 -15.77
N PRO A 266 -8.12 -6.43 -15.18
CA PRO A 266 -7.28 -7.27 -14.33
C PRO A 266 -8.04 -7.92 -13.18
N ILE A 267 -8.90 -7.18 -12.48
CA ILE A 267 -9.70 -7.69 -11.36
C ILE A 267 -10.65 -8.80 -11.83
N ALA A 268 -11.32 -8.58 -12.96
CA ALA A 268 -12.23 -9.57 -13.54
C ALA A 268 -11.50 -10.84 -14.01
N LEU A 269 -10.31 -10.69 -14.60
CA LEU A 269 -9.47 -11.81 -15.02
C LEU A 269 -8.97 -12.62 -13.81
N MET A 270 -8.45 -11.95 -12.77
CA MET A 270 -8.05 -12.62 -11.54
C MET A 270 -9.23 -13.35 -10.87
N ALA A 271 -10.42 -12.73 -10.86
CA ALA A 271 -11.63 -13.38 -10.35
C ALA A 271 -11.98 -14.62 -11.16
N ALA A 272 -11.95 -14.54 -12.50
CA ALA A 272 -12.23 -15.67 -13.37
C ALA A 272 -11.22 -16.82 -13.17
N GLY A 273 -9.92 -16.51 -13.07
CA GLY A 273 -8.87 -17.49 -12.77
C GLY A 273 -9.08 -18.17 -11.41
N SER A 274 -9.31 -17.38 -10.35
CA SER A 274 -9.58 -17.93 -9.01
C SER A 274 -10.83 -18.82 -8.96
N ILE A 275 -11.89 -18.46 -9.69
CA ILE A 275 -13.10 -19.29 -9.79
C ILE A 275 -12.78 -20.57 -10.56
N ALA A 276 -12.05 -20.52 -11.69
CA ALA A 276 -11.67 -21.68 -12.46
C ALA A 276 -10.88 -22.69 -11.61
N THR A 277 -9.89 -22.24 -10.86
CA THR A 277 -9.14 -23.06 -9.91
C THR A 277 -10.05 -23.66 -8.81
N ALA A 278 -10.92 -22.84 -8.21
CA ALA A 278 -11.81 -23.29 -7.13
C ALA A 278 -12.82 -24.37 -7.56
N VAL A 279 -13.22 -24.38 -8.84
CA VAL A 279 -14.14 -25.40 -9.39
C VAL A 279 -13.40 -26.58 -10.05
N GLY A 280 -12.05 -26.58 -10.02
CA GLY A 280 -11.23 -27.63 -10.63
C GLY A 280 -11.24 -27.60 -12.15
N TYR A 281 -11.55 -26.49 -12.78
CA TYR A 281 -11.54 -26.30 -14.23
C TYR A 281 -10.17 -25.78 -14.68
N GLU A 282 -9.17 -26.67 -14.60
CA GLU A 282 -7.76 -26.32 -14.87
C GLU A 282 -7.21 -26.92 -16.19
N ASP A 283 -8.01 -27.72 -16.91
CA ASP A 283 -7.62 -28.37 -18.16
C ASP A 283 -8.13 -27.62 -19.40
N GLY A 284 -7.37 -27.61 -20.48
CA GLY A 284 -7.76 -27.06 -21.78
C GLY A 284 -8.09 -25.57 -21.74
N ALA A 285 -9.36 -25.19 -21.96
CA ALA A 285 -9.77 -23.78 -21.90
C ALA A 285 -9.68 -23.21 -20.49
N GLY A 286 -9.82 -24.04 -19.45
CA GLY A 286 -9.67 -23.65 -18.05
C GLY A 286 -8.23 -23.23 -17.73
N GLU A 287 -7.23 -23.96 -18.23
CA GLU A 287 -5.81 -23.62 -18.10
C GLU A 287 -5.53 -22.20 -18.64
N PHE A 288 -6.10 -21.85 -19.79
CA PHE A 288 -5.96 -20.49 -20.33
C PHE A 288 -6.61 -19.43 -19.42
N VAL A 289 -7.79 -19.72 -18.86
CA VAL A 289 -8.46 -18.82 -17.93
C VAL A 289 -7.62 -18.62 -16.66
N VAL A 290 -7.07 -19.68 -16.09
CA VAL A 290 -6.17 -19.62 -14.94
C VAL A 290 -4.93 -18.80 -15.28
N PHE A 291 -4.29 -19.07 -16.44
CA PHE A 291 -3.12 -18.33 -16.91
C PHE A 291 -3.36 -16.82 -17.03
N VAL A 292 -4.42 -16.40 -17.73
CA VAL A 292 -4.73 -14.96 -17.85
C VAL A 292 -5.20 -14.34 -16.55
N GLY A 293 -5.68 -15.17 -15.61
CA GLY A 293 -6.09 -14.80 -14.26
C GLY A 293 -4.92 -14.64 -13.27
N THR A 294 -3.69 -15.08 -13.62
CA THR A 294 -2.54 -14.82 -12.75
C THR A 294 -2.30 -13.32 -12.61
N PRO A 295 -1.92 -12.81 -11.42
CA PRO A 295 -1.80 -11.37 -11.18
C PRO A 295 -0.87 -10.66 -12.18
N THR A 296 0.27 -11.25 -12.50
CA THR A 296 1.24 -10.68 -13.45
C THR A 296 0.65 -10.53 -14.85
N ILE A 297 -0.04 -11.57 -15.38
CA ILE A 297 -0.63 -11.53 -16.73
C ILE A 297 -1.85 -10.62 -16.78
N SER A 298 -2.71 -10.68 -15.77
CA SER A 298 -3.87 -9.80 -15.66
C SER A 298 -3.45 -8.32 -15.68
N LEU A 299 -2.42 -7.95 -14.91
CA LEU A 299 -1.92 -6.57 -14.87
C LEU A 299 -1.17 -6.18 -16.15
N ALA A 300 -0.46 -7.11 -16.81
CA ALA A 300 0.12 -6.85 -18.14
C ALA A 300 -0.97 -6.52 -19.17
N ILE A 301 -2.11 -7.23 -19.14
CA ILE A 301 -3.29 -6.90 -19.95
C ILE A 301 -3.83 -5.51 -19.55
N GLY A 302 -3.85 -5.17 -18.27
CA GLY A 302 -4.20 -3.85 -17.77
C GLY A 302 -3.31 -2.74 -18.35
N VAL A 303 -1.98 -2.96 -18.42
CA VAL A 303 -1.04 -2.02 -19.08
C VAL A 303 -1.32 -1.90 -20.58
N ALA A 304 -1.63 -2.99 -21.27
CA ALA A 304 -2.00 -2.96 -22.68
C ALA A 304 -3.28 -2.15 -22.93
N LEU A 305 -4.28 -2.27 -22.04
CA LEU A 305 -5.49 -1.45 -22.08
C LEU A 305 -5.18 0.03 -21.78
N ALA A 306 -4.29 0.29 -20.83
CA ALA A 306 -3.82 1.65 -20.52
C ALA A 306 -3.03 2.27 -21.70
N PHE A 307 -2.30 1.47 -22.49
CA PHE A 307 -1.76 1.93 -23.74
C PHE A 307 -2.85 2.37 -24.74
N GLY A 308 -3.99 1.69 -24.75
CA GLY A 308 -5.18 2.11 -25.52
C GLY A 308 -5.65 3.53 -25.18
N LEU A 309 -5.50 3.97 -23.90
CA LEU A 309 -5.75 5.36 -23.50
C LEU A 309 -4.79 6.34 -24.21
N LEU A 310 -3.50 6.00 -24.31
CA LEU A 310 -2.52 6.83 -25.03
C LEU A 310 -2.85 6.95 -26.52
N VAL A 311 -3.34 5.87 -27.13
CA VAL A 311 -3.79 5.92 -28.53
C VAL A 311 -5.00 6.83 -28.66
N GLN A 312 -6.00 6.71 -27.80
CA GLN A 312 -7.22 7.52 -27.83
C GLN A 312 -6.94 9.01 -27.59
N THR A 313 -5.98 9.32 -26.69
CA THR A 313 -5.58 10.69 -26.34
C THR A 313 -4.47 11.25 -27.26
N ARG A 314 -4.05 10.51 -28.29
CA ARG A 314 -2.95 10.85 -29.22
C ARG A 314 -1.58 11.00 -28.56
N MET A 315 -1.36 10.36 -27.44
CA MET A 315 -0.12 10.39 -26.66
C MET A 315 0.73 9.12 -26.84
N ALA A 316 0.42 8.24 -27.77
CA ALA A 316 1.12 6.95 -27.96
C ALA A 316 2.64 7.09 -28.11
N GLY A 317 3.11 8.15 -28.79
CA GLY A 317 4.55 8.44 -28.93
C GLY A 317 5.27 8.77 -27.60
N ARG A 318 4.55 9.04 -26.52
CA ARG A 318 5.11 9.32 -25.18
C ARG A 318 5.23 8.07 -24.31
N PHE A 319 4.79 6.91 -24.78
CA PHE A 319 4.75 5.66 -23.98
C PHE A 319 6.12 5.32 -23.39
N TYR A 320 7.20 5.44 -24.18
CA TYR A 320 8.57 5.21 -23.71
C TYR A 320 8.90 6.10 -22.50
N GLY A 321 8.68 7.42 -22.62
CA GLY A 321 8.97 8.38 -21.55
C GLY A 321 8.13 8.12 -20.29
N PHE A 322 6.86 7.78 -20.43
CA PHE A 322 6.00 7.43 -19.29
C PHE A 322 6.42 6.11 -18.65
N THR A 323 6.87 5.13 -19.44
CA THR A 323 7.42 3.88 -18.90
C THR A 323 8.68 4.16 -18.09
N GLU A 324 9.60 5.00 -18.59
CA GLU A 324 10.81 5.40 -17.87
C GLU A 324 10.47 6.14 -16.57
N GLU A 325 9.49 7.05 -16.60
CA GLU A 325 9.00 7.75 -15.40
C GLU A 325 8.42 6.75 -14.38
N GLY A 326 7.59 5.79 -14.82
CA GLY A 326 7.04 4.74 -13.99
C GLY A 326 8.13 3.86 -13.33
N LEU A 327 9.15 3.48 -14.08
CA LEU A 327 10.29 2.71 -13.56
C LEU A 327 11.10 3.50 -12.53
N ARG A 328 11.23 4.81 -12.68
CA ARG A 328 11.87 5.68 -11.66
C ARG A 328 11.04 5.76 -10.37
N ILE A 329 9.72 5.80 -10.47
CA ILE A 329 8.80 5.81 -9.32
C ILE A 329 8.87 4.48 -8.57
N VAL A 330 8.81 3.37 -9.30
CA VAL A 330 8.73 2.04 -8.71
C VAL A 330 10.08 1.52 -8.19
N GLY A 331 11.18 1.96 -8.76
CA GLY A 331 12.52 1.47 -8.42
C GLY A 331 12.84 1.48 -6.92
N PRO A 332 12.72 2.62 -6.22
CA PRO A 332 12.92 2.67 -4.77
C PRO A 332 11.99 1.73 -3.99
N ILE A 333 10.74 1.59 -4.42
CA ILE A 333 9.75 0.72 -3.76
C ILE A 333 10.19 -0.74 -3.86
N LEU A 334 10.56 -1.20 -5.07
CA LEU A 334 11.05 -2.55 -5.30
C LEU A 334 12.31 -2.87 -4.47
N LEU A 335 13.27 -1.96 -4.46
CA LEU A 335 14.52 -2.13 -3.72
C LEU A 335 14.27 -2.22 -2.21
N ILE A 336 13.40 -1.38 -1.65
CA ILE A 336 13.05 -1.40 -0.23
C ILE A 336 12.32 -2.70 0.11
N THR A 337 11.37 -3.13 -0.73
CA THR A 337 10.62 -4.36 -0.51
C THR A 337 11.53 -5.58 -0.57
N ALA A 338 12.45 -5.63 -1.54
CA ALA A 338 13.43 -6.70 -1.65
C ALA A 338 14.39 -6.75 -0.44
N ALA A 339 14.86 -5.58 0.04
CA ALA A 339 15.65 -5.53 1.28
C ALA A 339 14.86 -5.96 2.52
N GLY A 340 13.54 -5.74 2.51
CA GLY A 340 12.62 -6.29 3.50
C GLY A 340 12.61 -7.82 3.45
N GLY A 341 12.48 -8.43 2.28
CA GLY A 341 12.56 -9.88 2.09
C GLY A 341 13.88 -10.47 2.60
N VAL A 342 15.00 -9.75 2.41
CA VAL A 342 16.29 -10.13 3.02
C VAL A 342 16.17 -10.18 4.54
N LEU A 343 15.60 -9.16 5.18
CA LEU A 343 15.43 -9.14 6.63
C LEU A 343 14.56 -10.31 7.10
N GLY A 344 13.44 -10.57 6.44
CA GLY A 344 12.55 -11.69 6.73
C GLY A 344 13.26 -13.05 6.63
N ARG A 345 14.04 -13.25 5.56
CA ARG A 345 14.83 -14.48 5.35
C ARG A 345 15.90 -14.67 6.42
N VAL A 346 16.60 -13.60 6.80
CA VAL A 346 17.62 -13.63 7.87
C VAL A 346 16.98 -13.92 9.22
N ILE A 347 15.83 -13.30 9.56
CA ILE A 347 15.11 -13.59 10.81
C ILE A 347 14.71 -15.06 10.85
N ALA A 348 14.15 -15.60 9.76
CA ALA A 348 13.75 -17.00 9.65
C ALA A 348 14.91 -18.00 9.78
N ALA A 349 16.14 -17.58 9.46
CA ALA A 349 17.35 -18.39 9.61
C ALA A 349 17.96 -18.34 11.02
N THR A 350 17.38 -17.60 11.97
CA THR A 350 17.80 -17.53 13.38
C THR A 350 16.79 -18.25 14.28
N ASP A 351 17.20 -18.61 15.50
CA ASP A 351 16.34 -19.25 16.50
C ASP A 351 15.24 -18.33 17.08
N VAL A 352 15.05 -17.11 16.54
CA VAL A 352 14.01 -16.16 16.99
C VAL A 352 12.62 -16.75 16.84
N VAL A 353 12.33 -17.34 15.68
CA VAL A 353 11.00 -17.91 15.39
C VAL A 353 10.70 -19.06 16.32
N ASP A 354 11.66 -19.98 16.49
CA ASP A 354 11.51 -21.15 17.37
C ASP A 354 11.35 -20.73 18.83
N PHE A 355 12.19 -19.79 19.31
CA PHE A 355 12.08 -19.27 20.68
C PHE A 355 10.73 -18.59 20.93
N ILE A 356 10.24 -17.82 19.96
CA ILE A 356 8.93 -17.17 20.08
C ILE A 356 7.82 -18.25 20.06
N ALA A 357 7.94 -19.29 19.24
CA ALA A 357 6.97 -20.40 19.20
C ALA A 357 6.90 -21.14 20.55
N ASP A 358 8.05 -21.43 21.15
CA ASP A 358 8.13 -22.10 22.47
C ASP A 358 7.56 -21.25 23.63
N ASN A 359 7.54 -19.92 23.46
CA ASN A 359 7.06 -18.95 24.44
C ASN A 359 5.80 -18.20 23.99
N ALA A 360 5.10 -18.73 22.98
CA ALA A 360 4.06 -18.05 22.21
C ALA A 360 2.82 -17.60 23.00
N THR A 361 2.57 -18.12 24.19
CA THR A 361 1.37 -17.83 24.99
C THR A 361 1.10 -16.34 25.26
N GLN A 362 2.10 -15.47 25.16
CA GLN A 362 1.94 -14.03 25.35
C GLN A 362 1.82 -13.26 24.03
N LEU A 363 2.54 -13.66 22.97
CA LEU A 363 2.47 -12.98 21.66
C LEU A 363 1.24 -13.39 20.84
N SER A 364 0.78 -14.63 20.95
CA SER A 364 -0.45 -15.09 20.29
C SER A 364 -1.68 -14.27 20.72
N HIS A 365 -1.68 -13.75 21.96
CA HIS A 365 -2.73 -12.84 22.42
C HIS A 365 -2.76 -11.49 21.65
N LEU A 366 -1.66 -11.05 21.06
CA LEU A 366 -1.64 -9.86 20.24
C LEU A 366 -2.23 -10.11 18.84
N GLY A 367 -2.06 -11.33 18.28
CA GLY A 367 -2.63 -11.73 17.00
C GLY A 367 -2.50 -10.63 15.94
N LEU A 368 -3.62 -10.20 15.36
CA LEU A 368 -3.71 -9.14 14.36
C LEU A 368 -3.29 -7.75 14.87
N PHE A 369 -3.24 -7.50 16.18
CA PHE A 369 -2.77 -6.21 16.71
C PHE A 369 -1.27 -6.02 16.59
N PHE A 370 -0.47 -7.09 16.57
CA PHE A 370 0.98 -6.99 16.45
C PHE A 370 1.40 -6.33 15.12
N PRO A 371 0.99 -6.82 13.93
CA PRO A 371 1.29 -6.15 12.66
C PRO A 371 0.83 -4.69 12.62
N PHE A 372 -0.36 -4.41 13.15
CA PHE A 372 -0.89 -3.05 13.23
C PHE A 372 0.02 -2.11 14.02
N LEU A 373 0.41 -2.48 15.23
CA LEU A 373 1.22 -1.65 16.11
C LEU A 373 2.61 -1.39 15.53
N VAL A 374 3.24 -2.43 14.98
CA VAL A 374 4.57 -2.30 14.35
C VAL A 374 4.49 -1.35 13.16
N THR A 375 3.47 -1.50 12.30
CA THR A 375 3.32 -0.61 11.14
C THR A 375 3.01 0.82 11.56
N ALA A 376 2.14 1.02 12.55
CA ALA A 376 1.82 2.35 13.08
C ALA A 376 3.07 3.06 13.62
N MET A 377 3.95 2.32 14.30
CA MET A 377 5.22 2.83 14.81
C MET A 377 6.15 3.25 13.65
N PHE A 378 6.35 2.40 12.63
CA PHE A 378 7.15 2.76 11.45
C PHE A 378 6.55 3.95 10.70
N LYS A 379 5.25 3.96 10.46
CA LYS A 379 4.56 5.06 9.78
C LYS A 379 4.73 6.38 10.53
N THR A 380 4.52 6.38 11.83
CA THR A 380 4.69 7.57 12.67
C THR A 380 6.15 8.05 12.67
N ALA A 381 7.12 7.12 12.63
CA ALA A 381 8.54 7.46 12.66
C ALA A 381 9.05 8.02 11.33
N GLN A 382 8.66 7.44 10.17
CA GLN A 382 9.29 7.74 8.87
C GLN A 382 8.36 8.37 7.82
N GLY A 383 7.04 8.31 8.00
CA GLY A 383 6.04 9.05 7.20
C GLY A 383 5.50 8.31 5.97
N SER A 384 6.24 7.39 5.34
CA SER A 384 5.78 6.69 4.13
C SER A 384 4.94 5.46 4.45
N THR A 385 3.71 5.39 3.92
CA THR A 385 2.83 4.22 4.04
C THR A 385 3.42 2.98 3.37
N THR A 386 3.88 3.11 2.14
CA THR A 386 4.41 1.99 1.35
C THR A 386 5.65 1.38 2.01
N VAL A 387 6.59 2.23 2.50
CA VAL A 387 7.79 1.76 3.21
C VAL A 387 7.42 1.09 4.52
N ALA A 388 6.48 1.66 5.30
CA ALA A 388 6.01 1.06 6.54
C ALA A 388 5.38 -0.32 6.31
N MET A 389 4.55 -0.46 5.28
CA MET A 389 3.91 -1.73 4.91
C MET A 389 4.94 -2.77 4.48
N ALA A 390 5.86 -2.42 3.58
CA ALA A 390 6.89 -3.33 3.07
C ALA A 390 7.84 -3.78 4.20
N THR A 391 8.29 -2.85 5.05
CA THR A 391 9.18 -3.17 6.17
C THR A 391 8.49 -4.04 7.23
N THR A 392 7.26 -3.68 7.62
CA THR A 392 6.53 -4.45 8.63
C THR A 392 6.18 -5.84 8.14
N SER A 393 5.72 -6.00 6.90
CA SER A 393 5.36 -7.30 6.37
C SER A 393 6.55 -8.27 6.35
N SER A 394 7.76 -7.78 6.07
CA SER A 394 8.98 -8.58 6.12
C SER A 394 9.34 -9.04 7.55
N ILE A 395 9.07 -8.20 8.56
CA ILE A 395 9.28 -8.56 9.97
C ILE A 395 8.22 -9.57 10.45
N VAL A 396 6.98 -9.39 10.00
CA VAL A 396 5.84 -10.21 10.42
C VAL A 396 5.82 -11.58 9.74
N ALA A 397 6.30 -11.68 8.50
CA ALA A 397 6.26 -12.91 7.70
C ALA A 397 6.75 -14.16 8.47
N PRO A 398 7.96 -14.18 9.04
CA PRO A 398 8.44 -15.35 9.79
C PRO A 398 7.69 -15.56 11.11
N LEU A 399 6.91 -14.59 11.59
CA LEU A 399 6.18 -14.65 12.86
C LEU A 399 4.71 -15.09 12.69
N LEU A 400 4.21 -15.23 11.47
CA LEU A 400 2.81 -15.60 11.21
C LEU A 400 2.34 -16.85 11.97
N PRO A 401 3.09 -17.98 11.99
CA PRO A 401 2.67 -19.18 12.73
C PRO A 401 2.55 -18.92 14.24
N VAL A 402 3.49 -18.14 14.79
CA VAL A 402 3.51 -17.80 16.21
C VAL A 402 2.32 -16.92 16.62
N LEU A 403 1.89 -16.04 15.68
CA LEU A 403 0.72 -15.19 15.87
C LEU A 403 -0.60 -15.96 15.64
N GLY A 404 -0.55 -17.25 15.28
CA GLY A 404 -1.71 -18.07 14.95
C GLY A 404 -2.39 -17.64 13.63
N LEU A 405 -1.62 -17.15 12.67
CA LEU A 405 -2.10 -16.61 11.41
C LEU A 405 -1.58 -17.47 10.24
N GLU A 406 -2.19 -18.64 10.04
CA GLU A 406 -1.69 -19.66 9.11
C GLU A 406 -2.57 -19.83 7.86
N THR A 407 -3.87 -19.59 7.98
CA THR A 407 -4.76 -19.73 6.83
C THR A 407 -4.70 -18.52 5.89
N PRO A 408 -4.97 -18.66 4.58
CA PRO A 408 -4.95 -17.53 3.65
C PRO A 408 -5.81 -16.34 4.09
N VAL A 409 -6.95 -16.59 4.74
CA VAL A 409 -7.83 -15.53 5.27
C VAL A 409 -7.18 -14.82 6.44
N GLN A 410 -6.57 -15.56 7.38
CA GLN A 410 -5.86 -14.98 8.53
C GLN A 410 -4.67 -14.13 8.08
N VAL A 411 -3.89 -14.65 7.14
CA VAL A 411 -2.76 -13.91 6.53
C VAL A 411 -3.26 -12.68 5.77
N GLY A 412 -4.38 -12.78 5.05
CA GLY A 412 -5.04 -11.64 4.42
C GLY A 412 -5.48 -10.57 5.43
N LEU A 413 -6.01 -10.98 6.59
CA LEU A 413 -6.32 -10.06 7.68
C LEU A 413 -5.06 -9.43 8.29
N ALA A 414 -3.91 -10.16 8.34
CA ALA A 414 -2.63 -9.58 8.73
C ALA A 414 -2.15 -8.50 7.73
N VAL A 415 -2.31 -8.72 6.42
CA VAL A 415 -2.06 -7.69 5.40
C VAL A 415 -2.94 -6.46 5.64
N MET A 416 -4.23 -6.65 5.92
CA MET A 416 -5.14 -5.55 6.24
C MET A 416 -4.74 -4.84 7.55
N SER A 417 -4.24 -5.57 8.52
CA SER A 417 -3.77 -5.03 9.80
C SER A 417 -2.52 -4.14 9.62
N ILE A 418 -1.58 -4.57 8.78
CA ILE A 418 -0.44 -3.77 8.34
C ILE A 418 -0.93 -2.51 7.62
N ALA A 419 -1.87 -2.63 6.70
CA ALA A 419 -2.47 -1.51 6.00
C ALA A 419 -3.16 -0.52 6.95
N ALA A 420 -3.92 -1.02 7.93
CA ALA A 420 -4.55 -0.20 8.95
C ALA A 420 -3.52 0.59 9.79
N GLY A 421 -2.41 -0.06 10.18
CA GLY A 421 -1.31 0.59 10.89
C GLY A 421 -0.65 1.69 10.06
N SER A 422 -0.55 1.51 8.73
CA SER A 422 0.02 2.50 7.82
C SER A 422 -0.85 3.75 7.62
N LEU A 423 -2.13 3.72 7.99
CA LEU A 423 -3.02 4.88 8.03
C LEU A 423 -2.78 5.77 9.26
N VAL A 424 -2.36 5.16 10.37
CA VAL A 424 -2.34 5.83 11.68
C VAL A 424 -1.38 7.01 11.65
N VAL A 425 -1.91 8.18 12.03
CA VAL A 425 -1.18 9.42 12.28
C VAL A 425 -0.36 9.92 11.09
N SER A 426 -1.06 10.36 10.02
CA SER A 426 -0.45 11.22 9.00
C SER A 426 -0.16 12.60 9.59
N HIS A 427 1.12 13.00 9.64
CA HIS A 427 1.56 14.26 10.22
C HIS A 427 2.71 14.88 9.39
N ALA A 428 3.44 15.85 9.94
CA ALA A 428 4.42 16.65 9.19
C ALA A 428 5.56 15.87 8.53
N ASN A 429 5.78 14.59 8.83
CA ASN A 429 6.75 13.73 8.14
C ASN A 429 6.19 13.04 6.89
N ASP A 430 4.88 13.17 6.64
CA ASP A 430 4.16 12.53 5.55
C ASP A 430 3.95 13.53 4.39
N SER A 431 4.30 13.15 3.15
CA SER A 431 4.08 13.96 1.95
C SER A 431 2.59 14.29 1.76
N HIS A 432 1.72 13.29 1.97
CA HIS A 432 0.28 13.46 1.82
C HIS A 432 -0.30 14.52 2.75
N PHE A 433 0.20 14.61 3.98
CA PHE A 433 -0.17 15.68 4.92
C PHE A 433 0.05 17.07 4.32
N TRP A 434 1.21 17.29 3.70
CA TRP A 434 1.54 18.59 3.10
C TRP A 434 0.81 18.86 1.79
N VAL A 435 0.57 17.83 0.98
CA VAL A 435 -0.24 17.95 -0.24
C VAL A 435 -1.65 18.44 0.12
N VAL A 436 -2.29 17.79 1.09
CA VAL A 436 -3.62 18.20 1.58
C VAL A 436 -3.59 19.59 2.18
N ALA A 437 -2.62 19.88 3.06
CA ALA A 437 -2.49 21.17 3.73
C ALA A 437 -2.35 22.33 2.72
N ASN A 438 -1.41 22.22 1.80
CA ASN A 438 -1.08 23.29 0.86
C ASN A 438 -2.20 23.53 -0.16
N LEU A 439 -2.71 22.46 -0.77
CA LEU A 439 -3.75 22.57 -1.81
C LEU A 439 -5.11 22.98 -1.25
N SER A 440 -5.37 22.73 0.03
CA SER A 440 -6.62 23.15 0.71
C SER A 440 -6.44 24.41 1.56
N ARG A 441 -5.27 25.06 1.46
CA ARG A 441 -4.95 26.28 2.22
C ARG A 441 -5.17 26.13 3.72
N LEU A 442 -4.90 24.95 4.26
CA LEU A 442 -4.92 24.67 5.70
C LEU A 442 -3.58 25.06 6.31
N SER A 443 -3.62 25.73 7.47
CA SER A 443 -2.41 25.91 8.28
C SER A 443 -1.97 24.53 8.83
N ALA A 444 -0.69 24.41 9.22
CA ALA A 444 -0.19 23.19 9.86
C ALA A 444 -1.03 22.78 11.07
N GLN A 445 -1.44 23.74 11.92
CA GLN A 445 -2.28 23.47 13.08
C GLN A 445 -3.68 22.97 12.69
N GLN A 446 -4.27 23.51 11.63
CA GLN A 446 -5.56 23.05 11.09
C GLN A 446 -5.42 21.65 10.50
N SER A 447 -4.31 21.34 9.81
CA SER A 447 -4.02 20.02 9.27
C SER A 447 -3.83 18.97 10.36
N TYR A 448 -3.17 19.31 11.47
CA TYR A 448 -3.10 18.43 12.64
C TYR A 448 -4.49 18.12 13.23
N ARG A 449 -5.38 19.10 13.28
CA ARG A 449 -6.75 18.92 13.80
C ARG A 449 -7.69 18.24 12.81
N SER A 450 -7.36 18.19 11.55
CA SER A 450 -8.20 17.58 10.50
C SER A 450 -7.59 16.32 9.93
N GLN A 451 -6.51 16.43 9.17
CA GLN A 451 -5.86 15.30 8.48
C GLN A 451 -5.28 14.25 9.44
N THR A 452 -4.54 14.68 10.47
CA THR A 452 -3.93 13.75 11.42
C THR A 452 -4.99 13.01 12.24
N VAL A 453 -6.03 13.72 12.69
CA VAL A 453 -7.10 13.09 13.48
C VAL A 453 -7.94 12.14 12.61
N VAL A 454 -8.28 12.52 11.37
CA VAL A 454 -9.05 11.61 10.51
C VAL A 454 -8.28 10.33 10.22
N THR A 455 -6.97 10.40 9.94
CA THR A 455 -6.17 9.20 9.68
C THR A 455 -6.01 8.33 10.91
N ALA A 456 -5.91 8.91 12.11
CA ALA A 456 -5.94 8.15 13.36
C ALA A 456 -7.28 7.41 13.55
N LEU A 457 -8.40 8.09 13.30
CA LEU A 457 -9.73 7.47 13.37
C LEU A 457 -9.90 6.38 12.31
N MET A 458 -9.40 6.60 11.09
CA MET A 458 -9.44 5.62 10.00
C MET A 458 -8.66 4.35 10.37
N GLY A 459 -7.43 4.49 10.87
CA GLY A 459 -6.61 3.36 11.29
C GLY A 459 -7.22 2.59 12.47
N ALA A 460 -7.75 3.27 13.47
CA ALA A 460 -8.43 2.64 14.60
C ALA A 460 -9.71 1.92 14.16
N THR A 461 -10.51 2.53 13.28
CA THR A 461 -11.72 1.90 12.72
C THR A 461 -11.38 0.69 11.88
N ALA A 462 -10.33 0.79 11.04
CA ALA A 462 -9.85 -0.34 10.26
C ALA A 462 -9.44 -1.51 11.15
N MET A 463 -8.62 -1.25 12.17
CA MET A 463 -8.18 -2.30 13.10
C MET A 463 -9.36 -2.95 13.83
N LEU A 464 -10.32 -2.15 14.30
CA LEU A 464 -11.53 -2.69 14.91
C LEU A 464 -12.33 -3.57 13.94
N THR A 465 -12.48 -3.13 12.69
CA THR A 465 -13.16 -3.91 11.64
C THR A 465 -12.43 -5.22 11.36
N ILE A 466 -11.10 -5.18 11.25
CA ILE A 466 -10.27 -6.35 11.00
C ILE A 466 -10.36 -7.34 12.17
N TRP A 467 -10.35 -6.86 13.39
CA TRP A 467 -10.52 -7.68 14.57
C TRP A 467 -11.90 -8.38 14.59
N VAL A 468 -12.98 -7.64 14.27
CA VAL A 468 -14.33 -8.21 14.15
C VAL A 468 -14.40 -9.24 13.02
N LEU A 469 -13.78 -8.96 11.86
CA LEU A 469 -13.71 -9.93 10.77
C LEU A 469 -12.92 -11.18 11.17
N GLY A 470 -11.84 -11.04 11.94
CA GLY A 470 -11.11 -12.16 12.52
C GLY A 470 -11.98 -13.05 13.40
N LEU A 471 -12.89 -12.47 14.19
CA LEU A 471 -13.82 -13.24 15.03
C LEU A 471 -14.93 -13.96 14.23
N ILE A 472 -15.23 -13.51 13.01
CA ILE A 472 -16.32 -14.05 12.20
C ILE A 472 -15.80 -15.07 11.16
N LEU A 473 -14.62 -14.82 10.59
CA LEU A 473 -14.10 -15.59 9.44
C LEU A 473 -13.07 -16.65 9.85
N VAL A 474 -12.61 -16.61 11.10
CA VAL A 474 -11.58 -17.48 11.66
C VAL A 474 -12.12 -18.18 12.91
#